data_3934aff1885768375c449a996cd35db2
#
_entry.id   3934aff1885768375c449a996cd35db2
#
_cell.length_a   1.000
_cell.length_b   1.000
_cell.length_c   1.000
_cell.angle_alpha   90.00
_cell.angle_beta   90.00
_cell.angle_gamma   90.00
#
_symmetry.space_group_name_H-M   'P 1'
#
loop_
_entity.id
_entity.type
_entity.pdbx_description
1 polymer ?
#
loop_
_entity_poly.entity_id
_entity_poly.type
_entity_poly.pdbx_seq_one_letter_code
_entity_poly.pdbx_strand_id
1 'polypeptide(L)'
;MRRLAATVLLTLTLAAPALAADRNVKLTLDGRPVDRAGGIAVLHNGVIYADVVDLVKAFDGLLTFQGPATVVTINGVTARFTLGSRTATIGDGAITMPGQTFRRNGDVYVPLEIFITRVANAKVKTSPDRTRADILVNANPVS
;
A
#
# COMPACT_ATOMS: atom_id res chain seq x y z
N MET A 1 41.81 -32.95 29.92
CA MET A 1 41.34 -32.65 29.62
C MET A 1 40.67 -32.04 28.99
N ARG A 2 40.28 -32.02 28.66
CA ARG A 2 39.69 -31.51 28.17
C ARG A 2 38.98 -30.96 27.55
N ARG A 3 38.38 -30.73 27.25
CA ARG A 3 37.64 -30.28 26.81
C ARG A 3 37.12 -29.63 26.24
N LEU A 4 36.58 -29.43 25.87
CA LEU A 4 36.01 -28.81 25.39
C LEU A 4 35.26 -28.28 24.90
N ALA A 5 34.90 -28.05 24.87
CA ALA A 5 34.22 -27.54 24.45
C ALA A 5 33.58 -27.01 23.81
N ALA A 6 33.15 -26.89 23.55
CA ALA A 6 32.55 -26.35 22.92
C ALA A 6 31.81 -25.76 22.50
N THR A 7 31.45 -25.62 22.36
CA THR A 7 30.79 -24.98 21.99
C THR A 7 30.12 -24.49 21.30
N VAL A 8 29.66 -24.40 21.12
CA VAL A 8 28.95 -23.89 20.60
C VAL A 8 28.33 -23.16 20.10
N LEU A 9 27.96 -23.02 19.82
CA LEU A 9 27.36 -22.28 19.37
C LEU A 9 26.62 -21.85 18.82
N LEU A 10 26.15 -21.78 18.72
CA LEU A 10 25.38 -21.32 18.26
C LEU A 10 24.82 -20.66 17.79
N THR A 11 24.54 -20.65 17.55
CA THR A 11 24.05 -20.02 17.08
C THR A 11 23.25 -19.53 16.63
N LEU A 12 22.75 -19.34 16.60
CA LEU A 12 21.94 -18.85 16.25
C LEU A 12 21.47 -18.19 15.72
N THR A 13 21.16 -18.06 15.40
CA THR A 13 20.77 -17.46 14.79
C THR A 13 19.74 -17.06 14.64
N LEU A 14 19.28 -16.76 14.71
CA LEU A 14 18.37 -16.33 14.52
C LEU A 14 17.98 -15.70 14.07
N ALA A 15 17.60 -15.78 14.33
CA ALA A 15 17.36 -15.21 13.10
C ALA A 15 16.16 -14.38 13.16
N ALA A 16 16.40 -13.20 13.17
CA ALA A 16 15.37 -12.28 12.92
C ALA A 16 14.66 -12.77 11.67
N PRO A 17 13.38 -12.95 11.70
CA PRO A 17 12.68 -13.14 10.47
C PRO A 17 13.11 -11.99 9.61
N ALA A 18 13.88 -12.28 8.63
CA ALA A 18 14.21 -11.26 7.69
C ALA A 18 12.90 -10.67 7.28
N LEU A 19 12.76 -9.39 7.49
CA LEU A 19 11.66 -8.71 6.83
C LEU A 19 11.82 -9.02 5.37
N ALA A 20 10.84 -9.65 4.80
CA ALA A 20 10.88 -9.87 3.38
C ALA A 20 11.09 -8.54 2.71
N ALA A 21 12.02 -8.49 1.78
CA ALA A 21 12.23 -7.28 1.02
C ALA A 21 10.92 -6.92 0.34
N ASP A 22 10.65 -5.64 0.25
CA ASP A 22 9.48 -5.18 -0.45
C ASP A 22 9.53 -5.62 -1.90
N ARG A 23 8.40 -6.00 -2.44
CA ARG A 23 8.31 -6.45 -3.81
C ARG A 23 7.36 -5.56 -4.59
N ASN A 24 7.69 -5.34 -5.84
CA ASN A 24 6.80 -4.58 -6.71
C ASN A 24 5.56 -5.40 -7.03
N VAL A 25 4.44 -4.71 -7.09
CA VAL A 25 3.16 -5.30 -7.45
C VAL A 25 2.72 -4.64 -8.74
N LYS A 26 2.40 -5.45 -9.74
CA LYS A 26 1.92 -4.93 -11.00
C LYS A 26 0.49 -4.45 -10.82
N LEU A 27 0.23 -3.21 -11.20
CA LEU A 27 -1.07 -2.60 -10.97
C LEU A 27 -1.71 -2.28 -12.30
N THR A 28 -2.97 -2.68 -12.47
CA THR A 28 -3.74 -2.33 -13.66
C THR A 28 -5.02 -1.60 -13.25
N LEU A 29 -5.52 -0.79 -14.15
CA LEU A 29 -6.79 -0.10 -14.00
C LEU A 29 -7.64 -0.43 -15.21
N ASP A 30 -8.73 -1.15 -14.99
CA ASP A 30 -9.61 -1.64 -16.06
C ASP A 30 -8.81 -2.30 -17.18
N GLY A 31 -7.84 -3.13 -16.77
CA GLY A 31 -7.04 -3.92 -17.69
C GLY A 31 -5.80 -3.24 -18.23
N ARG A 32 -5.60 -1.96 -17.99
CA ARG A 32 -4.43 -1.25 -18.50
C ARG A 32 -3.41 -1.05 -17.40
N PRO A 33 -2.13 -1.21 -17.69
CA PRO A 33 -1.10 -0.99 -16.68
C PRO A 33 -1.14 0.43 -16.14
N VAL A 34 -0.98 0.56 -14.84
CA VAL A 34 -0.93 1.86 -14.17
C VAL A 34 0.47 2.12 -13.65
N ASP A 35 1.32 1.12 -13.67
CA ASP A 35 2.65 1.26 -13.12
C ASP A 35 3.52 2.15 -14.03
N ARG A 36 4.43 2.84 -13.40
CA ARG A 36 5.46 3.60 -14.08
C ARG A 36 6.81 2.96 -13.78
N ALA A 37 7.86 3.48 -14.39
CA ALA A 37 9.20 2.97 -14.13
C ALA A 37 9.46 3.04 -12.62
N GLY A 38 9.76 1.91 -12.02
CA GLY A 38 9.97 1.82 -10.59
C GLY A 38 8.77 1.30 -9.81
N GLY A 39 7.64 1.13 -10.49
CA GLY A 39 6.45 0.57 -9.86
C GLY A 39 5.74 1.53 -8.93
N ILE A 40 4.43 1.63 -9.03
CA ILE A 40 3.64 2.48 -8.13
C ILE A 40 3.05 1.69 -6.98
N ALA A 41 3.13 0.38 -7.02
CA ALA A 41 2.59 -0.48 -5.97
C ALA A 41 3.67 -1.42 -5.46
N VAL A 42 3.65 -1.65 -4.18
CA VAL A 42 4.63 -2.53 -3.53
C VAL A 42 3.94 -3.37 -2.47
N LEU A 43 4.46 -4.56 -2.26
CA LEU A 43 4.06 -5.39 -1.14
C LEU A 43 5.04 -5.11 0.00
N HIS A 44 4.52 -4.54 1.08
CA HIS A 44 5.32 -4.12 2.21
C HIS A 44 4.69 -4.65 3.49
N ASN A 45 5.43 -5.45 4.24
CA ASN A 45 4.93 -6.06 5.48
C ASN A 45 3.59 -6.77 5.29
N GLY A 46 3.44 -7.47 4.17
CA GLY A 46 2.23 -8.23 3.89
C GLY A 46 1.05 -7.42 3.39
N VAL A 47 1.22 -6.13 3.17
CA VAL A 47 0.16 -5.23 2.71
C VAL A 47 0.58 -4.62 1.38
N ILE A 48 -0.35 -4.55 0.45
CA ILE A 48 -0.08 -3.88 -0.82
C ILE A 48 -0.32 -2.40 -0.66
N TYR A 49 0.68 -1.61 -1.00
CA TYR A 49 0.65 -0.16 -0.95
C TYR A 49 0.81 0.43 -2.33
N ALA A 50 0.30 1.62 -2.53
CA ALA A 50 0.53 2.33 -3.78
C ALA A 50 0.87 3.78 -3.49
N ASP A 51 1.59 4.39 -4.44
CA ASP A 51 1.95 5.80 -4.37
C ASP A 51 0.67 6.62 -4.51
N VAL A 52 0.40 7.45 -3.52
CA VAL A 52 -0.85 8.19 -3.48
C VAL A 52 -0.96 9.19 -4.64
N VAL A 53 0.15 9.75 -5.09
CA VAL A 53 0.11 10.70 -6.21
C VAL A 53 -0.36 10.00 -7.48
N ASP A 54 0.18 8.80 -7.74
CA ASP A 54 -0.19 8.07 -8.94
C ASP A 54 -1.63 7.59 -8.87
N LEU A 55 -2.10 7.19 -7.68
CA LEU A 55 -3.49 6.81 -7.52
C LEU A 55 -4.42 7.98 -7.78
N VAL A 56 -4.10 9.15 -7.22
CA VAL A 56 -4.94 10.33 -7.42
C VAL A 56 -4.99 10.71 -8.90
N LYS A 57 -3.85 10.62 -9.59
CA LYS A 57 -3.83 10.90 -11.02
C LYS A 57 -4.68 9.91 -11.81
N ALA A 58 -4.64 8.64 -11.41
CA ALA A 58 -5.40 7.61 -12.13
C ALA A 58 -6.90 7.84 -12.02
N PHE A 59 -7.35 8.47 -10.95
CA PHE A 59 -8.78 8.73 -10.72
C PHE A 59 -9.16 10.19 -10.94
N ASP A 60 -8.26 11.00 -11.50
CA ASP A 60 -8.54 12.42 -11.73
C ASP A 60 -8.94 13.15 -10.46
N GLY A 61 -8.30 12.80 -9.36
CA GLY A 61 -8.61 13.40 -8.07
C GLY A 61 -7.79 14.62 -7.78
N LEU A 62 -8.00 15.17 -6.60
CA LEU A 62 -7.24 16.29 -6.07
C LEU A 62 -6.39 15.83 -4.90
N LEU A 63 -5.23 16.43 -4.75
CA LEU A 63 -4.27 16.03 -3.74
C LEU A 63 -3.65 17.26 -3.11
N THR A 64 -3.57 17.27 -1.79
CA THR A 64 -2.92 18.34 -1.04
C THR A 64 -2.11 17.72 0.09
N PHE A 65 -0.87 18.17 0.24
CA PHE A 65 -0.05 17.77 1.38
C PHE A 65 -0.13 18.85 2.46
N GLN A 66 -0.46 18.43 3.68
CA GLN A 66 -0.60 19.34 4.82
C GLN A 66 0.25 18.80 5.96
N GLY A 67 1.53 19.15 5.98
CA GLY A 67 2.46 18.62 6.97
C GLY A 67 2.55 17.11 6.84
N PRO A 68 2.29 16.36 7.92
CA PRO A 68 2.33 14.89 7.85
C PRO A 68 1.10 14.30 7.19
N ALA A 69 0.09 15.10 6.90
CA ALA A 69 -1.16 14.59 6.35
C ALA A 69 -1.21 14.75 4.85
N THR A 70 -1.80 13.78 4.19
CA THR A 70 -2.10 13.81 2.77
C THR A 70 -3.61 13.81 2.65
N VAL A 71 -4.15 14.82 1.98
CA VAL A 71 -5.60 14.96 1.80
C VAL A 71 -5.93 14.74 0.35
N VAL A 72 -6.85 13.82 0.11
CA VAL A 72 -7.23 13.38 -1.23
C VAL A 72 -8.72 13.57 -1.41
N THR A 73 -9.13 14.04 -2.57
CA THR A 73 -10.56 14.09 -2.91
C THR A 73 -10.76 13.42 -4.26
N ILE A 74 -11.63 12.42 -4.27
CA ILE A 74 -11.99 11.70 -5.49
C ILE A 74 -13.50 11.58 -5.53
N ASN A 75 -14.10 12.08 -6.58
CA ASN A 75 -15.56 12.01 -6.78
C ASN A 75 -16.34 12.46 -5.55
N GLY A 76 -15.89 13.54 -4.93
CA GLY A 76 -16.57 14.11 -3.79
C GLY A 76 -16.25 13.47 -2.45
N VAL A 77 -15.46 12.41 -2.44
CA VAL A 77 -15.04 11.77 -1.20
C VAL A 77 -13.68 12.33 -0.80
N THR A 78 -13.57 12.85 0.41
CA THR A 78 -12.34 13.40 0.92
C THR A 78 -11.77 12.44 1.96
N ALA A 79 -10.48 12.13 1.83
CA ALA A 79 -9.78 11.25 2.74
C ALA A 79 -8.51 11.92 3.24
N ARG A 80 -8.13 11.58 4.46
CA ARG A 80 -6.94 12.12 5.09
C ARG A 80 -6.09 10.98 5.62
N PHE A 81 -4.87 10.90 5.14
CA PHE A 81 -3.89 9.89 5.56
C PHE A 81 -2.74 10.60 6.25
N THR A 82 -2.36 10.12 7.42
CA THR A 82 -1.30 10.75 8.20
C THR A 82 -0.10 9.82 8.27
N LEU A 83 1.08 10.35 7.96
CA LEU A 83 2.31 9.55 8.01
C LEU A 83 2.47 8.93 9.40
N GLY A 84 2.80 7.63 9.41
CA GLY A 84 3.01 6.90 10.64
C GLY A 84 1.74 6.46 11.35
N SER A 85 0.57 6.70 10.77
CA SER A 85 -0.70 6.35 11.40
C SER A 85 -1.41 5.24 10.63
N ARG A 86 -2.02 4.34 11.36
CA ARG A 86 -2.90 3.31 10.79
C ARG A 86 -4.34 3.76 10.72
N THR A 87 -4.62 4.96 11.21
CA THR A 87 -5.96 5.51 11.17
C THR A 87 -6.05 6.52 10.04
N ALA A 88 -7.07 6.40 9.22
CA ALA A 88 -7.37 7.36 8.17
C ALA A 88 -8.77 7.89 8.39
N THR A 89 -9.01 9.12 7.96
CA THR A 89 -10.35 9.69 7.97
C THR A 89 -10.86 9.69 6.54
N ILE A 90 -12.02 9.10 6.33
CA ILE A 90 -12.64 9.05 5.01
C ILE A 90 -14.07 9.55 5.15
N GLY A 91 -14.37 10.65 4.45
CA GLY A 91 -15.62 11.33 4.69
C GLY A 91 -15.66 11.81 6.14
N ASP A 92 -16.68 11.42 6.85
CA ASP A 92 -16.86 11.81 8.24
C ASP A 92 -16.40 10.72 9.22
N GLY A 93 -15.87 9.61 8.71
CA GLY A 93 -15.55 8.49 9.57
C GLY A 93 -14.07 8.20 9.65
N ALA A 94 -13.63 7.68 10.79
CA ALA A 94 -12.26 7.21 10.97
C ALA A 94 -12.26 5.71 10.75
N ILE A 95 -11.24 5.20 10.07
CA ILE A 95 -11.08 3.78 9.84
C ILE A 95 -9.67 3.37 10.24
N THR A 96 -9.53 2.09 10.58
CA THR A 96 -8.23 1.50 10.87
C THR A 96 -7.78 0.74 9.64
N MET A 97 -6.57 1.03 9.19
CA MET A 97 -6.00 0.39 8.01
C MET A 97 -5.14 -0.80 8.42
N PRO A 98 -4.86 -1.73 7.50
CA PRO A 98 -4.00 -2.87 7.80
C PRO A 98 -2.55 -2.50 8.05
N GLY A 99 -2.14 -1.30 7.65
CA GLY A 99 -0.79 -0.80 7.90
C GLY A 99 -0.79 0.71 7.91
N GLN A 100 0.31 1.29 8.36
CA GLN A 100 0.41 2.73 8.46
C GLN A 100 0.83 3.35 7.14
N THR A 101 0.40 4.59 6.93
CA THR A 101 0.89 5.40 5.81
C THR A 101 2.37 5.69 6.03
N PHE A 102 3.16 5.55 5.00
CA PHE A 102 4.60 5.79 5.14
C PHE A 102 5.16 6.53 3.92
N ARG A 103 6.36 7.05 4.09
CA ARG A 103 7.06 7.75 3.01
C ARG A 103 8.31 6.97 2.63
N ARG A 104 8.55 6.88 1.33
CA ARG A 104 9.76 6.27 0.82
C ARG A 104 10.21 7.04 -0.40
N ASN A 105 11.48 7.48 -0.39
CA ASN A 105 12.06 8.22 -1.52
C ASN A 105 11.22 9.43 -1.91
N GLY A 106 10.63 10.09 -0.91
CA GLY A 106 9.83 11.28 -1.17
C GLY A 106 8.39 11.03 -1.54
N ASP A 107 8.01 9.78 -1.78
CA ASP A 107 6.64 9.42 -2.15
C ASP A 107 5.88 8.89 -0.94
N VAL A 108 4.61 9.24 -0.86
CA VAL A 108 3.72 8.76 0.21
C VAL A 108 2.97 7.54 -0.28
N TYR A 109 3.03 6.47 0.50
CA TYR A 109 2.38 5.20 0.18
C TYR A 109 1.24 4.94 1.13
N VAL A 110 0.10 4.54 0.58
CA VAL A 110 -1.10 4.22 1.35
C VAL A 110 -1.55 2.80 0.99
N PRO A 111 -2.20 2.11 1.93
CA PRO A 111 -2.74 0.78 1.62
C PRO A 111 -3.69 0.85 0.45
N LEU A 112 -3.44 0.02 -0.55
CA LEU A 112 -4.14 0.10 -1.82
C LEU A 112 -5.62 -0.22 -1.67
N GLU A 113 -5.93 -1.32 -1.00
CA GLU A 113 -7.32 -1.78 -0.94
C GLU A 113 -8.22 -0.75 -0.27
N ILE A 114 -7.77 -0.16 0.82
CA ILE A 114 -8.53 0.87 1.53
C ILE A 114 -8.79 2.06 0.60
N PHE A 115 -7.74 2.49 -0.09
CA PHE A 115 -7.89 3.62 -0.99
C PHE A 115 -8.90 3.32 -2.09
N ILE A 116 -8.76 2.15 -2.71
CA ILE A 116 -9.61 1.80 -3.85
C ILE A 116 -11.06 1.60 -3.42
N THR A 117 -11.29 0.89 -2.33
CA THR A 117 -12.66 0.54 -1.95
C THR A 117 -13.37 1.66 -1.21
N ARG A 118 -12.64 2.44 -0.41
CA ARG A 118 -13.27 3.42 0.47
C ARG A 118 -13.18 4.84 -0.06
N VAL A 119 -12.16 5.17 -0.81
CA VAL A 119 -12.00 6.53 -1.34
C VAL A 119 -12.45 6.59 -2.78
N ALA A 120 -11.96 5.70 -3.62
CA ALA A 120 -12.28 5.72 -5.04
C ALA A 120 -13.59 4.98 -5.36
N ASN A 121 -14.14 4.25 -4.41
CA ASN A 121 -15.38 3.51 -4.58
C ASN A 121 -15.29 2.56 -5.78
N ALA A 122 -14.20 1.85 -5.86
CA ALA A 122 -13.95 0.89 -6.92
C ALA A 122 -13.61 -0.46 -6.29
N LYS A 123 -13.27 -1.43 -7.10
CA LYS A 123 -12.92 -2.75 -6.62
C LYS A 123 -11.48 -3.06 -6.97
N VAL A 124 -10.84 -3.87 -6.16
CA VAL A 124 -9.50 -4.34 -6.44
C VAL A 124 -9.48 -5.85 -6.32
N LYS A 125 -8.82 -6.49 -7.27
CA LYS A 125 -8.67 -7.94 -7.30
C LYS A 125 -7.19 -8.24 -7.26
N THR A 126 -6.77 -8.98 -6.24
CA THR A 126 -5.36 -9.28 -6.02
C THR A 126 -5.09 -10.74 -6.37
N SER A 127 -3.98 -11.00 -7.07
CA SER A 127 -3.58 -12.36 -7.38
C SER A 127 -3.21 -13.11 -6.09
N PRO A 128 -3.33 -14.45 -6.09
CA PRO A 128 -3.00 -15.22 -4.88
C PRO A 128 -1.57 -15.02 -4.41
N ASP A 129 -0.63 -14.84 -5.32
CA ASP A 129 0.77 -14.63 -4.96
C ASP A 129 1.11 -13.18 -4.69
N ARG A 130 0.11 -12.28 -4.81
CA ARG A 130 0.25 -10.85 -4.51
C ARG A 130 1.29 -10.15 -5.36
N THR A 131 1.48 -10.62 -6.57
CA THR A 131 2.38 -9.96 -7.52
C THR A 131 1.62 -9.00 -8.43
N ARG A 132 0.29 -9.03 -8.36
CA ARG A 132 -0.55 -8.27 -9.26
C ARG A 132 -1.82 -7.85 -8.57
N ALA A 133 -2.25 -6.64 -8.84
CA ALA A 133 -3.53 -6.11 -8.36
C ALA A 133 -4.22 -5.40 -9.52
N ASP A 134 -5.49 -5.73 -9.72
CA ASP A 134 -6.28 -5.15 -10.80
C ASP A 134 -7.37 -4.29 -10.19
N ILE A 135 -7.40 -3.01 -10.57
CA ILE A 135 -8.42 -2.07 -10.12
C ILE A 135 -9.53 -2.08 -11.16
N LEU A 136 -10.75 -2.22 -10.69
CA LEU A 136 -11.93 -2.31 -11.56
C LEU A 136 -12.85 -1.15 -11.23
N VAL A 137 -12.78 -0.11 -12.05
CA VAL A 137 -13.63 1.07 -11.88
C VAL A 137 -14.97 0.81 -12.53
N ASN A 138 -14.96 0.21 -13.72
CA ASN A 138 -16.17 -0.11 -14.45
C ASN A 138 -16.60 -1.54 -14.20
N ALA A 139 -16.52 -1.96 -12.94
CA ALA A 139 -16.83 -3.32 -12.57
C ALA A 139 -18.31 -3.61 -12.73
N ASN A 140 -19.11 -2.60 -12.90
CA ASN A 140 -20.53 -2.76 -13.03
C ASN A 140 -20.93 -2.30 -14.41
N PRO A 141 -20.75 -3.15 -15.40
CA PRO A 141 -21.12 -2.78 -16.75
C PRO A 141 -22.59 -2.42 -16.74
N VAL A 142 -22.85 -1.29 -17.20
CA VAL A 142 -24.22 -0.89 -17.32
C VAL A 142 -24.84 -1.77 -18.37
N SER A 143 -25.81 -2.36 -17.98
CA SER A 143 -26.57 -3.13 -18.94
C SER A 143 -27.48 -2.24 -19.74
#